data_d21438f8ffa6c2f215286ff048c80b9a
#
_entry.id   d21438f8ffa6c2f215286ff048c80b9a
#
_cell.length_a   1.000
_cell.length_b   1.000
_cell.length_c   1.000
_cell.angle_alpha   90.00
_cell.angle_beta   90.00
_cell.angle_gamma   90.00
#
_symmetry.space_group_name_H-M   'P 1'
#
loop_
_entity.id
_entity.type
_entity.pdbx_description
1 polymer ?
#
loop_
_entity_poly.entity_id
_entity_poly.type
_entity_poly.pdbx_seq_one_letter_code
_entity_poly.pdbx_strand_id
1 'polypeptide(L)'
;MDAVNRVRNYLLDNVGHLTYPGNPSFDPAVQRWFVPIYCRTPRGAVVVGDVELDAQGRIVFAPSREEMLTRLGATADPASATKP
;
A
#
# COMPACT_ATOMS: atom_id res chain seq x y z
N MET A 1 8.29 -16.68 6.57
CA MET A 1 7.24 -15.66 6.67
C MET A 1 6.97 -15.08 5.30
N ASP A 2 5.74 -14.88 4.94
CA ASP A 2 5.36 -14.36 3.64
C ASP A 2 4.67 -13.00 3.80
N ALA A 3 5.47 -11.93 3.72
CA ALA A 3 4.98 -10.58 3.91
C ALA A 3 3.96 -10.19 2.84
N VAL A 4 4.18 -10.64 1.60
CA VAL A 4 3.27 -10.32 0.49
C VAL A 4 1.89 -10.91 0.72
N ASN A 5 1.82 -12.18 1.14
CA ASN A 5 0.53 -12.81 1.41
C ASN A 5 -0.20 -12.17 2.59
N ARG A 6 0.55 -11.78 3.61
CA ARG A 6 -0.07 -11.09 4.75
C ARG A 6 -0.70 -9.77 4.33
N VAL A 7 0.01 -9.02 3.52
CA VAL A 7 -0.50 -7.73 3.04
C VAL A 7 -1.67 -7.95 2.08
N ARG A 8 -1.57 -8.96 1.20
CA ARG A 8 -2.65 -9.28 0.28
C ARG A 8 -3.95 -9.60 1.03
N ASN A 9 -3.85 -10.42 2.06
CA ASN A 9 -5.02 -10.78 2.87
C ASN A 9 -5.58 -9.56 3.59
N TYR A 10 -4.72 -8.71 4.13
CA TYR A 10 -5.15 -7.48 4.76
C TYR A 10 -5.92 -6.59 3.77
N LEU A 11 -5.39 -6.44 2.56
CA LEU A 11 -6.02 -5.59 1.55
C LEU A 11 -7.36 -6.12 1.10
N LEU A 12 -7.47 -7.44 0.90
CA LEU A 12 -8.74 -8.05 0.51
C LEU A 12 -9.80 -7.85 1.57
N ASP A 13 -9.42 -7.97 2.85
CA ASP A 13 -10.37 -7.87 3.95
C ASP A 13 -10.77 -6.42 4.25
N ASN A 14 -9.87 -5.46 4.02
CA ASN A 14 -10.06 -4.10 4.51
C ASN A 14 -10.21 -3.05 3.42
N VAL A 15 -9.71 -3.28 2.22
CA VAL A 15 -9.66 -2.26 1.19
C VAL A 15 -10.39 -2.66 -0.08
N GLY A 16 -10.10 -3.85 -0.61
CA GLY A 16 -10.77 -4.33 -1.81
C GLY A 16 -9.83 -4.83 -2.88
N HIS A 17 -10.40 -5.17 -4.03
CA HIS A 17 -9.70 -5.91 -5.08
C HIS A 17 -8.80 -5.06 -5.99
N LEU A 18 -8.97 -3.75 -5.99
CA LEU A 18 -8.17 -2.88 -6.86
C LEU A 18 -6.78 -2.63 -6.30
N THR A 19 -6.55 -2.97 -5.04
CA THR A 19 -5.24 -2.82 -4.41
C THR A 19 -4.51 -4.15 -4.36
N TYR A 20 -3.19 -4.09 -4.45
CA TYR A 20 -2.35 -5.29 -4.35
C TYR A 20 -0.98 -4.91 -3.82
N PRO A 21 -0.28 -5.86 -3.16
CA PRO A 21 1.04 -5.60 -2.62
C PRO A 21 2.11 -5.66 -3.69
N GLY A 22 3.10 -4.78 -3.58
CA GLY A 22 4.30 -4.83 -4.40
C GLY A 22 5.39 -5.68 -3.76
N ASN A 23 6.62 -5.49 -4.21
CA ASN A 23 7.75 -6.24 -3.70
C ASN A 23 8.12 -5.78 -2.29
N PRO A 24 8.24 -6.70 -1.34
CA PRO A 24 8.65 -6.33 0.01
C PRO A 24 10.14 -5.97 0.06
N SER A 25 10.49 -5.05 0.94
CA SER A 25 11.88 -4.74 1.24
C SER A 25 12.08 -4.79 2.75
N PHE A 26 13.25 -5.26 3.17
CA PHE A 26 13.57 -5.37 4.58
C PHE A 26 14.64 -4.36 4.95
N ASP A 27 14.38 -3.60 6.01
CA ASP A 27 15.35 -2.65 6.53
C ASP A 27 15.95 -3.23 7.82
N PRO A 28 17.21 -3.68 7.78
CA PRO A 28 17.82 -4.29 8.97
C PRO A 28 18.07 -3.29 10.09
N ALA A 29 18.19 -2.02 9.80
CA ALA A 29 18.42 -1.01 10.82
C ALA A 29 17.26 -0.90 11.81
N VAL A 30 16.03 -1.06 11.32
CA VAL A 30 14.82 -1.01 12.15
C VAL A 30 14.14 -2.35 12.25
N GLN A 31 14.66 -3.36 11.56
CA GLN A 31 14.11 -4.72 11.53
C GLN A 31 12.65 -4.74 11.13
N ARG A 32 12.35 -4.07 10.05
CA ARG A 32 10.99 -3.96 9.51
C ARG A 32 10.94 -4.32 8.05
N TRP A 33 9.84 -4.94 7.66
CA TRP A 33 9.49 -5.14 6.27
C TRP A 33 8.60 -3.99 5.82
N PHE A 34 8.83 -3.51 4.62
CA PHE A 34 8.00 -2.48 3.99
C PHE A 34 7.44 -3.06 2.71
N VAL A 35 6.13 -3.05 2.56
CA VAL A 35 5.46 -3.58 1.39
C VAL A 35 4.62 -2.45 0.79
N PRO A 36 4.97 -1.98 -0.41
CA PRO A 36 4.19 -0.93 -1.05
C PRO A 36 2.83 -1.47 -1.48
N ILE A 37 1.82 -0.62 -1.42
CA ILE A 37 0.47 -0.94 -1.87
C ILE A 37 0.23 -0.20 -3.16
N TYR A 38 -0.12 -0.95 -4.20
CA TYR A 38 -0.48 -0.39 -5.50
C TYR A 38 -1.99 -0.45 -5.69
N CYS A 39 -2.50 0.54 -6.39
CA CYS A 39 -3.89 0.55 -6.81
C CYS A 39 -3.93 0.61 -8.34
N ARG A 40 -4.75 -0.24 -8.95
CA ARG A 40 -4.90 -0.27 -10.39
C ARG A 40 -5.81 0.87 -10.83
N THR A 41 -5.34 1.63 -11.80
CA THR A 41 -6.12 2.72 -12.40
C THR A 41 -6.07 2.58 -13.91
N PRO A 42 -6.95 3.29 -14.64
CA PRO A 42 -6.89 3.29 -16.10
C PRO A 42 -5.57 3.80 -16.66
N ARG A 43 -4.80 4.55 -15.88
CA ARG A 43 -3.50 5.07 -16.28
C ARG A 43 -2.34 4.20 -15.82
N GLY A 44 -2.64 3.07 -15.20
CA GLY A 44 -1.64 2.16 -14.67
C GLY A 44 -1.69 2.07 -13.16
N ALA A 45 -0.70 1.42 -12.57
CA ALA A 45 -0.65 1.23 -11.14
C ALA A 45 -0.02 2.43 -10.46
N VAL A 46 -0.59 2.86 -9.33
CA VAL A 46 -0.03 3.95 -8.52
C VAL A 46 0.15 3.45 -7.09
N VAL A 47 1.18 3.96 -6.42
CA VAL A 47 1.44 3.62 -5.03
C VAL A 47 0.54 4.47 -4.14
N VAL A 48 -0.24 3.82 -3.29
CA VAL A 48 -1.17 4.50 -2.41
C VAL A 48 -0.78 4.42 -0.94
N GLY A 49 0.28 3.69 -0.62
CA GLY A 49 0.76 3.60 0.74
C GLY A 49 1.75 2.47 0.91
N ASP A 50 2.19 2.27 2.15
CA ASP A 50 3.08 1.18 2.50
C ASP A 50 2.57 0.52 3.76
N VAL A 51 2.70 -0.80 3.83
CA VAL A 51 2.43 -1.56 5.05
C VAL A 51 3.77 -1.91 5.68
N GLU A 52 3.89 -1.72 6.99
CA GLU A 52 5.08 -2.10 7.74
C GLU A 52 4.78 -3.33 8.56
N LEU A 53 5.69 -4.29 8.50
CA LEU A 53 5.60 -5.51 9.29
C LEU A 53 6.87 -5.66 10.13
N ASP A 54 6.73 -6.28 11.30
CA ASP A 54 7.91 -6.56 12.12
C ASP A 54 8.68 -7.76 11.56
N ALA A 55 9.78 -8.10 12.22
CA ALA A 55 10.63 -9.19 11.75
C ALA A 55 9.90 -10.54 11.74
N GLN A 56 8.85 -10.70 12.53
CA GLN A 56 8.05 -11.91 12.57
C GLN A 56 6.91 -11.89 11.57
N GLY A 57 6.75 -10.81 10.82
CA GLY A 57 5.73 -10.73 9.79
C GLY A 57 4.38 -10.23 10.27
N ARG A 58 4.32 -9.62 11.46
CA ARG A 58 3.09 -9.03 11.94
C ARG A 58 2.98 -7.61 11.46
N ILE A 59 1.78 -7.21 11.04
CA ILE A 59 1.54 -5.84 10.59
C ILE A 59 1.60 -4.92 11.80
N VAL A 60 2.50 -3.94 11.74
CA VAL A 60 2.66 -2.95 12.80
C VAL A 60 2.15 -1.58 12.38
N PHE A 61 2.02 -1.35 11.09
CA PHE A 61 1.44 -0.13 10.56
C PHE A 61 0.82 -0.41 9.19
N ALA A 62 -0.36 0.13 8.97
CA ALA A 62 -0.99 0.09 7.66
C ALA A 62 -1.76 1.39 7.47
N PRO A 63 -1.74 1.97 6.26
CA PRO A 63 -2.51 3.18 6.00
C PRO A 63 -4.00 2.86 6.05
N SER A 64 -4.80 3.86 6.45
CA SER A 64 -6.23 3.72 6.41
C SER A 64 -6.73 3.75 4.97
N ARG A 65 -7.94 3.23 4.77
CA ARG A 65 -8.57 3.30 3.45
C ARG A 65 -8.68 4.76 2.99
N GLU A 66 -9.00 5.65 3.91
CA GLU A 66 -9.15 7.06 3.63
C GLU A 66 -7.83 7.69 3.18
N GLU A 67 -6.73 7.36 3.85
CA GLU A 67 -5.41 7.82 3.45
C GLU A 67 -5.04 7.33 2.07
N MET A 68 -5.34 6.07 1.77
CA MET A 68 -5.04 5.50 0.47
C MET A 68 -5.86 6.16 -0.63
N LEU A 69 -7.12 6.46 -0.38
CA LEU A 69 -7.97 7.14 -1.34
C LEU A 69 -7.48 8.57 -1.60
N THR A 70 -7.02 9.24 -0.55
CA THR A 70 -6.46 10.59 -0.69
C THR A 70 -5.22 10.56 -1.59
N ARG A 71 -4.33 9.61 -1.37
CA ARG A 71 -3.12 9.47 -2.18
C ARG A 71 -3.44 9.10 -3.61
N LEU A 72 -4.43 8.25 -3.81
CA LEU A 72 -4.87 7.86 -5.13
C LEU A 72 -5.34 9.09 -5.93
N GLY A 73 -6.17 9.93 -5.31
CA GLY A 73 -6.64 11.13 -5.96
C GLY A 73 -5.53 12.11 -6.32
N ALA A 74 -4.54 12.23 -5.44
CA ALA A 74 -3.43 13.16 -5.67
C ALA A 74 -2.47 12.69 -6.75
N THR A 75 -2.29 11.38 -6.92
CA THR A 75 -1.28 10.85 -7.84
C THR A 75 -1.85 10.32 -9.13
N ALA A 76 -3.06 9.75 -9.08
CA ALA A 76 -3.65 9.12 -10.26
C ALA A 76 -4.33 10.12 -11.20
N ASP A 77 -4.71 11.28 -10.69
CA ASP A 77 -5.38 12.30 -11.48
C ASP A 77 -4.75 13.67 -11.24
N PRO A 78 -3.62 13.94 -11.88
CA PRO A 78 -2.94 15.23 -11.72
C PRO A 78 -3.81 16.42 -12.14
N ALA A 79 -4.64 16.24 -13.14
CA ALA A 79 -5.52 17.31 -13.57
C ALA A 79 -6.52 17.69 -12.49
N SER A 80 -7.07 16.67 -11.82
CA SER A 80 -7.97 16.91 -10.72
C SER A 80 -7.25 17.54 -9.53
N ALA A 81 -6.02 17.11 -9.27
CA ALA A 81 -5.23 17.63 -8.17
C ALA A 81 -4.86 19.10 -8.36
N THR A 82 -4.67 19.52 -9.60
CA THR A 82 -4.29 20.90 -9.90
C THR A 82 -5.47 21.81 -10.15
N LYS A 83 -6.62 21.25 -10.30
CA LYS A 83 -7.81 22.04 -10.58
C LYS A 83 -8.22 22.84 -9.34
N PRO A 84 -8.41 24.11 -9.50
CA PRO A 84 -8.89 24.96 -8.43
C PRO A 84 -10.30 24.63 -8.00
#